data_7e0811e48452d3329213681efb9e91d8
#
_entry.id   7e0811e48452d3329213681efb9e91d8
#
_cell.length_a   1.000
_cell.length_b   1.000
_cell.length_c   1.000
_cell.angle_alpha   90.00
_cell.angle_beta   90.00
_cell.angle_gamma   90.00
#
_symmetry.space_group_name_H-M   'P 1'
#
loop_
_entity.id
_entity.type
_entity.pdbx_description
1 polymer ?
#
loop_
_entity_poly.entity_id
_entity_poly.type
_entity_poly.pdbx_seq_one_letter_code
_entity_poly.pdbx_strand_id
1 'polypeptide(L)'
;MFVDASAMVAILSDEPAAADLIRCLDGAEMPITSAVAVFETATALTRKLAQDLAASESQILRFLLASGIRIVPIGATESHEALTAHARFGKGRHPARLNLGDCFAYACAQAHGVPLLFVGDDFPQTDIRSALA
;
A
#
# COMPACT_ATOMS: atom_id res chain seq x y z
N MET A 1 1.07 2.23 10.87
CA MET A 1 1.62 1.88 9.56
C MET A 1 0.65 2.25 8.45
N PHE A 2 1.17 2.52 7.28
CA PHE A 2 0.38 2.61 6.04
C PHE A 2 0.46 1.26 5.32
N VAL A 3 -0.68 0.73 4.88
CA VAL A 3 -0.76 -0.57 4.21
C VAL A 3 -0.83 -0.33 2.70
N ASP A 4 0.23 -0.73 1.99
CA ASP A 4 0.31 -0.59 0.54
C ASP A 4 -0.54 -1.63 -0.18
N ALA A 5 -0.91 -1.34 -1.43
CA ALA A 5 -1.64 -2.28 -2.27
C ALA A 5 -0.91 -3.62 -2.39
N SER A 6 0.42 -3.62 -2.51
CA SER A 6 1.21 -4.87 -2.60
C SER A 6 0.99 -5.79 -1.40
N ALA A 7 0.89 -5.23 -0.20
CA ALA A 7 0.62 -6.00 1.00
C ALA A 7 -0.82 -6.53 1.01
N MET A 8 -1.79 -5.71 0.65
CA MET A 8 -3.19 -6.14 0.59
C MET A 8 -3.40 -7.25 -0.45
N VAL A 9 -2.80 -7.11 -1.62
CA VAL A 9 -2.86 -8.15 -2.66
C VAL A 9 -2.25 -9.46 -2.16
N ALA A 10 -1.08 -9.41 -1.53
CA ALA A 10 -0.41 -10.60 -1.02
C ALA A 10 -1.26 -11.33 0.03
N ILE A 11 -1.90 -10.58 0.93
CA ILE A 11 -2.77 -11.15 1.96
C ILE A 11 -4.02 -11.77 1.33
N LEU A 12 -4.72 -11.01 0.48
CA LEU A 12 -6.03 -11.42 -0.06
C LEU A 12 -5.93 -12.48 -1.16
N SER A 13 -4.77 -12.66 -1.76
CA SER A 13 -4.51 -13.73 -2.72
C SER A 13 -3.63 -14.86 -2.16
N ASP A 14 -3.42 -14.87 -0.85
CA ASP A 14 -2.71 -15.92 -0.10
C ASP A 14 -1.30 -16.21 -0.67
N GLU A 15 -0.52 -15.15 -0.88
CA GLU A 15 0.86 -15.28 -1.31
C GLU A 15 1.77 -15.73 -0.15
N PRO A 16 3.01 -16.20 -0.43
CA PRO A 16 3.91 -16.69 0.62
C PRO A 16 4.18 -15.68 1.75
N ALA A 17 4.16 -14.38 1.46
CA ALA A 17 4.36 -13.35 2.47
C ALA A 17 3.14 -13.09 3.38
N ALA A 18 1.98 -13.63 3.06
CA ALA A 18 0.72 -13.29 3.73
C ALA A 18 0.77 -13.47 5.25
N ALA A 19 1.32 -14.58 5.73
CA ALA A 19 1.35 -14.87 7.18
C ALA A 19 2.15 -13.81 7.96
N ASP A 20 3.31 -13.40 7.46
CA ASP A 20 4.14 -12.38 8.10
C ASP A 20 3.47 -11.01 8.06
N LEU A 21 2.84 -10.68 6.94
CA LEU A 21 2.11 -9.42 6.79
C LEU A 21 0.92 -9.33 7.75
N ILE A 22 0.14 -10.40 7.85
CA ILE A 22 -1.00 -10.48 8.77
C ILE A 22 -0.52 -10.32 10.21
N ARG A 23 0.55 -11.00 10.59
CA ARG A 23 1.11 -10.92 11.94
C ARG A 23 1.56 -9.50 12.28
N CYS A 24 2.20 -8.83 11.32
CA CYS A 24 2.61 -7.44 11.48
C CYS A 24 1.39 -6.51 11.62
N LEU A 25 0.37 -6.72 10.79
CA LEU A 25 -0.85 -5.91 10.80
C LEU A 25 -1.65 -6.09 12.08
N ASP A 26 -1.74 -7.33 12.60
CA ASP A 26 -2.45 -7.62 13.85
C ASP A 26 -1.84 -6.89 15.05
N GLY A 27 -0.56 -6.58 15.01
CA GLY A 27 0.12 -5.80 16.04
C GLY A 27 -0.03 -4.29 15.91
N ALA A 28 -0.66 -3.80 14.86
CA ALA A 28 -0.79 -2.37 14.60
C ALA A 28 -2.00 -1.78 15.31
N GLU A 29 -1.82 -0.63 15.97
CA GLU A 29 -2.91 0.02 16.71
C GLU A 29 -3.87 0.76 15.78
N MET A 30 -3.35 1.48 14.79
CA MET A 30 -4.16 2.32 13.90
C MET A 30 -3.62 2.24 12.47
N PRO A 31 -3.78 1.09 11.80
CA PRO A 31 -3.31 0.98 10.43
C PRO A 31 -4.16 1.82 9.48
N ILE A 32 -3.51 2.39 8.47
CA ILE A 32 -4.16 3.27 7.49
C ILE A 32 -3.83 2.81 6.07
N THR A 33 -4.66 3.21 5.13
CA THR A 33 -4.43 3.06 3.71
C THR A 33 -5.05 4.26 2.97
N SER A 34 -5.08 4.24 1.65
CA SER A 34 -5.65 5.31 0.85
C SER A 34 -6.58 4.79 -0.23
N ALA A 35 -7.37 5.67 -0.81
CA ALA A 35 -8.23 5.34 -1.95
C ALA A 35 -7.42 4.85 -3.15
N VAL A 36 -6.24 5.39 -3.38
CA VAL A 36 -5.35 4.93 -4.47
C VAL A 36 -4.91 3.49 -4.22
N ALA A 37 -4.49 3.15 -3.01
CA ALA A 37 -4.09 1.78 -2.67
C ALA A 37 -5.27 0.80 -2.79
N VAL A 38 -6.46 1.20 -2.38
CA VAL A 38 -7.68 0.39 -2.54
C VAL A 38 -7.97 0.14 -4.03
N PHE A 39 -7.90 1.17 -4.85
CA PHE A 39 -8.11 1.05 -6.30
C PHE A 39 -7.11 0.07 -6.93
N GLU A 40 -5.84 0.23 -6.62
CA GLU A 40 -4.79 -0.66 -7.14
C GLU A 40 -5.01 -2.11 -6.69
N THR A 41 -5.37 -2.30 -5.43
CA THR A 41 -5.66 -3.63 -4.89
C THR A 41 -6.84 -4.27 -5.61
N ALA A 42 -7.92 -3.51 -5.82
CA ALA A 42 -9.12 -4.02 -6.49
C ALA A 42 -8.82 -4.47 -7.92
N THR A 43 -8.11 -3.66 -8.69
CA THR A 43 -7.77 -4.01 -10.08
C THR A 43 -6.82 -5.21 -10.14
N ALA A 44 -5.86 -5.28 -9.23
CA ALA A 44 -4.92 -6.40 -9.16
C ALA A 44 -5.62 -7.72 -8.78
N LEU A 45 -6.52 -7.71 -7.79
CA LEU A 45 -7.27 -8.91 -7.38
C LEU A 45 -8.21 -9.39 -8.47
N THR A 46 -8.88 -8.48 -9.16
CA THR A 46 -9.75 -8.82 -10.29
C THR A 46 -9.01 -9.62 -11.34
N ARG A 47 -7.81 -9.17 -11.69
CA ARG A 47 -6.96 -9.86 -12.66
C ARG A 47 -6.40 -11.16 -12.09
N LYS A 48 -5.86 -11.13 -10.88
CA LYS A 48 -5.14 -12.25 -10.28
C LYS A 48 -6.05 -13.40 -9.90
N LEU A 49 -7.25 -13.12 -9.39
CA LEU A 49 -8.20 -14.12 -8.93
C LEU A 49 -9.29 -14.43 -9.98
N ALA A 50 -9.22 -13.81 -11.16
CA ALA A 50 -10.19 -13.98 -12.23
C ALA A 50 -11.64 -13.82 -11.74
N GLN A 51 -11.89 -12.77 -10.97
CA GLN A 51 -13.20 -12.42 -10.42
C GLN A 51 -13.61 -11.04 -10.90
N ASP A 52 -14.90 -10.68 -10.75
CA ASP A 52 -15.34 -9.35 -11.16
C ASP A 52 -14.90 -8.26 -10.17
N LEU A 53 -14.96 -7.02 -10.63
CA LEU A 53 -14.48 -5.88 -9.85
C LEU A 53 -15.31 -5.66 -8.58
N ALA A 54 -16.63 -5.91 -8.63
CA ALA A 54 -17.49 -5.79 -7.47
C ALA A 54 -17.13 -6.79 -6.37
N ALA A 55 -16.78 -8.03 -6.75
CA ALA A 55 -16.30 -9.04 -5.81
C ALA A 55 -14.99 -8.63 -5.15
N SER A 56 -14.06 -8.07 -5.93
CA SER A 56 -12.78 -7.57 -5.42
C SER A 56 -12.99 -6.42 -4.43
N GLU A 57 -13.81 -5.45 -4.78
CA GLU A 57 -14.12 -4.32 -3.90
C GLU A 57 -14.74 -4.81 -2.58
N SER A 58 -15.73 -5.69 -2.66
CA SER A 58 -16.38 -6.25 -1.48
C SER A 58 -15.39 -6.99 -0.57
N GLN A 59 -14.49 -7.77 -1.15
CA GLN A 59 -13.45 -8.48 -0.42
C GLN A 59 -12.52 -7.52 0.31
N ILE A 60 -12.11 -6.44 -0.36
CA ILE A 60 -11.23 -5.43 0.24
C ILE A 60 -11.93 -4.72 1.40
N LEU A 61 -13.16 -4.27 1.20
CA LEU A 61 -13.90 -3.55 2.25
C LEU A 61 -14.11 -4.40 3.49
N ARG A 62 -14.41 -5.68 3.33
CA ARG A 62 -14.49 -6.62 4.46
C ARG A 62 -13.16 -6.76 5.18
N PHE A 63 -12.07 -6.84 4.42
CA PHE A 63 -10.71 -6.93 4.98
C PHE A 63 -10.35 -5.67 5.77
N LEU A 64 -10.60 -4.50 5.22
CA LEU A 64 -10.31 -3.23 5.89
C LEU A 64 -11.07 -3.13 7.22
N LEU A 65 -12.36 -3.50 7.21
CA LEU A 65 -13.19 -3.46 8.40
C LEU A 65 -12.69 -4.45 9.47
N ALA A 66 -12.42 -5.69 9.06
CA ALA A 66 -11.96 -6.73 9.99
C ALA A 66 -10.58 -6.42 10.58
N SER A 67 -9.73 -5.74 9.84
CA SER A 67 -8.37 -5.40 10.27
C SER A 67 -8.25 -4.03 10.91
N GLY A 68 -9.34 -3.27 10.99
CA GLY A 68 -9.33 -1.92 11.55
C GLY A 68 -8.52 -0.92 10.71
N ILE A 69 -8.36 -1.18 9.42
CA ILE A 69 -7.63 -0.28 8.52
C ILE A 69 -8.53 0.86 8.09
N ARG A 70 -8.09 2.09 8.34
CA ARG A 70 -8.84 3.29 7.97
C ARG A 70 -8.30 3.88 6.66
N ILE A 71 -9.21 4.27 5.76
CA ILE A 71 -8.84 5.01 4.56
C ILE A 71 -8.65 6.48 4.95
N VAL A 72 -7.43 7.01 4.74
CA VAL A 72 -7.13 8.42 4.99
C VAL A 72 -7.24 9.22 3.70
N PRO A 73 -7.65 10.49 3.77
CA PRO A 73 -7.77 11.31 2.58
C PRO A 73 -6.40 11.65 1.97
N ILE A 74 -6.38 11.87 0.66
CA ILE A 74 -5.23 12.39 -0.07
C ILE A 74 -5.55 13.84 -0.44
N GLY A 75 -4.78 14.76 0.11
CA GLY A 75 -4.95 16.19 -0.15
C GLY A 75 -3.70 16.82 -0.76
N ALA A 76 -3.61 18.14 -0.65
CA ALA A 76 -2.52 18.92 -1.24
C ALA A 76 -1.14 18.51 -0.70
N THR A 77 -1.04 18.22 0.59
CA THR A 77 0.24 17.78 1.21
C THR A 77 0.72 16.49 0.58
N GLU A 78 -0.13 15.48 0.48
CA GLU A 78 0.22 14.18 -0.09
C GLU A 78 0.49 14.28 -1.59
N SER A 79 -0.20 15.16 -2.30
CA SER A 79 0.09 15.45 -3.71
C SER A 79 1.51 15.97 -3.88
N HIS A 80 1.91 16.95 -3.07
CA HIS A 80 3.26 17.51 -3.09
C HIS A 80 4.32 16.46 -2.74
N GLU A 81 4.10 15.70 -1.68
CA GLU A 81 5.01 14.65 -1.24
C GLU A 81 5.15 13.53 -2.29
N ALA A 82 4.05 13.19 -2.98
CA ALA A 82 4.10 12.19 -4.04
C ALA A 82 4.93 12.67 -5.24
N LEU A 83 4.80 13.94 -5.61
CA LEU A 83 5.63 14.53 -6.67
C LEU A 83 7.10 14.58 -6.27
N THR A 84 7.39 14.90 -5.02
CA THR A 84 8.75 14.87 -4.47
C THR A 84 9.33 13.45 -4.51
N ALA A 85 8.53 12.46 -4.11
CA ALA A 85 8.93 11.05 -4.18
C ALA A 85 9.21 10.63 -5.63
N HIS A 86 8.38 11.04 -6.57
CA HIS A 86 8.61 10.77 -8.00
C HIS A 86 9.90 11.39 -8.50
N ALA A 87 10.18 12.63 -8.11
CA ALA A 87 11.42 13.32 -8.51
C ALA A 87 12.67 12.59 -7.99
N ARG A 88 12.60 12.02 -6.77
CA ARG A 88 13.72 11.33 -6.12
C ARG A 88 13.85 9.87 -6.53
N PHE A 89 12.76 9.13 -6.60
CA PHE A 89 12.74 7.68 -6.69
C PHE A 89 11.90 7.13 -7.84
N GLY A 90 11.36 7.99 -8.69
CA GLY A 90 10.39 7.62 -9.70
C GLY A 90 10.93 6.74 -10.81
N LYS A 91 10.03 5.99 -11.43
CA LYS A 91 10.30 5.18 -12.61
C LYS A 91 10.87 6.06 -13.72
N GLY A 92 11.99 5.60 -14.32
CA GLY A 92 12.72 6.35 -15.32
C GLY A 92 13.73 7.35 -14.75
N ARG A 93 13.80 7.50 -13.41
CA ARG A 93 14.70 8.44 -12.71
C ARG A 93 15.62 7.76 -11.71
N HIS A 94 15.18 6.65 -11.11
CA HIS A 94 15.87 6.01 -10.00
C HIS A 94 15.65 4.48 -10.04
N PRO A 95 16.61 3.67 -9.55
CA PRO A 95 16.45 2.21 -9.49
C PRO A 95 15.23 1.71 -8.71
N ALA A 96 14.73 2.48 -7.73
CA ALA A 96 13.51 2.16 -7.01
C ALA A 96 12.27 2.09 -7.91
N ARG A 97 12.28 2.87 -9.01
CA ARG A 97 11.27 2.78 -10.06
C ARG A 97 9.84 2.97 -9.56
N LEU A 98 9.63 3.88 -8.59
CA LEU A 98 8.30 4.10 -8.04
C LEU A 98 7.32 4.58 -9.12
N ASN A 99 6.21 3.87 -9.24
CA ASN A 99 5.10 4.28 -10.10
C ASN A 99 4.17 5.26 -9.35
N LEU A 100 3.07 5.67 -9.96
CA LEU A 100 2.12 6.61 -9.35
C LEU A 100 1.62 6.11 -8.00
N GLY A 101 1.16 4.87 -7.94
CA GLY A 101 0.63 4.29 -6.69
C GLY A 101 1.68 4.23 -5.59
N ASP A 102 2.90 3.82 -5.94
CA ASP A 102 4.02 3.77 -5.00
C ASP A 102 4.34 5.15 -4.45
N CYS A 103 4.34 6.17 -5.30
CA CYS A 103 4.60 7.54 -4.87
C CYS A 103 3.55 8.03 -3.87
N PHE A 104 2.27 7.70 -4.07
CA PHE A 104 1.22 8.07 -3.12
C PHE A 104 1.28 7.26 -1.84
N ALA A 105 1.65 5.97 -1.88
CA ALA A 105 1.87 5.18 -0.67
C ALA A 105 3.01 5.76 0.16
N TYR A 106 4.13 6.08 -0.49
CA TYR A 106 5.26 6.76 0.14
C TYR A 106 4.82 8.09 0.77
N ALA A 107 4.11 8.91 0.00
CA ALA A 107 3.65 10.23 0.45
C ALA A 107 2.73 10.15 1.67
N CYS A 108 1.78 9.23 1.66
CA CYS A 108 0.87 9.05 2.80
C CYS A 108 1.61 8.57 4.04
N ALA A 109 2.53 7.62 3.89
CA ALA A 109 3.34 7.14 5.02
C ALA A 109 4.17 8.28 5.61
N GLN A 110 4.80 9.10 4.79
CA GLN A 110 5.59 10.25 5.24
C GLN A 110 4.71 11.31 5.91
N ALA A 111 3.59 11.67 5.30
CA ALA A 111 2.68 12.69 5.85
C ALA A 111 2.12 12.30 7.21
N HIS A 112 1.88 11.01 7.44
CA HIS A 112 1.39 10.50 8.71
C HIS A 112 2.50 10.06 9.67
N GLY A 113 3.76 10.14 9.27
CA GLY A 113 4.90 9.78 10.11
C GLY A 113 4.93 8.30 10.50
N VAL A 114 4.47 7.41 9.65
CA VAL A 114 4.33 5.98 9.93
C VAL A 114 5.15 5.14 8.96
N PRO A 115 5.54 3.91 9.33
CA PRO A 115 6.21 3.00 8.41
C PRO A 115 5.23 2.45 7.37
N LEU A 116 5.79 1.87 6.32
CA LEU A 116 5.06 1.30 5.19
C LEU A 116 5.07 -0.22 5.25
N LEU A 117 3.91 -0.84 5.14
CA LEU A 117 3.77 -2.30 5.01
C LEU A 117 3.63 -2.62 3.52
N PHE A 118 4.59 -3.35 2.97
CA PHE A 118 4.68 -3.63 1.53
C PHE A 118 5.35 -4.97 1.25
N VAL A 119 5.22 -5.41 0.00
CA VAL A 119 5.94 -6.55 -0.57
C VAL A 119 6.67 -6.07 -1.82
N GLY A 120 7.89 -6.55 -2.03
CA GLY A 120 8.67 -6.26 -3.23
C GLY A 120 9.96 -5.51 -2.94
N ASP A 121 10.71 -5.24 -4.01
CA ASP A 121 12.07 -4.73 -3.94
C ASP A 121 12.21 -3.24 -4.24
N ASP A 122 11.13 -2.55 -4.60
CA ASP A 122 11.20 -1.16 -5.01
C ASP A 122 11.37 -0.22 -3.81
N PHE A 123 10.51 -0.32 -2.80
CA PHE A 123 10.57 0.52 -1.61
C PHE A 123 11.87 0.35 -0.80
N PRO A 124 12.49 -0.83 -0.70
CA PRO A 124 13.78 -0.96 0.01
C PRO A 124 14.90 -0.09 -0.56
N GLN A 125 14.79 0.37 -1.79
CA GLN A 125 15.75 1.26 -2.42
C GLN A 125 15.48 2.74 -2.13
N THR A 126 14.48 3.03 -1.32
CA THR A 126 14.15 4.38 -0.84
C THR A 126 14.52 4.53 0.63
N ASP A 127 14.23 5.69 1.20
CA ASP A 127 14.43 5.98 2.62
C ASP A 127 13.21 5.67 3.50
N ILE A 128 12.15 5.09 2.93
CA ILE A 128 10.94 4.79 3.71
C ILE A 128 11.21 3.64 4.69
N ARG A 129 10.70 3.78 5.91
CA ARG A 129 10.80 2.69 6.90
C ARG A 129 9.84 1.56 6.57
N SER A 130 10.33 0.34 6.59
CA SER A 130 9.49 -0.85 6.46
C SER A 130 8.81 -1.16 7.80
N ALA A 131 7.54 -1.52 7.74
CA ALA A 131 6.80 -1.97 8.92
C ALA A 131 7.24 -3.38 9.36
N LEU A 132 7.84 -4.15 8.47
CA LEU A 132 8.36 -5.49 8.77
C LEU A 132 9.77 -5.47 9.37
N ALA A 133 10.44 -4.35 9.33
CA ALA A 133 11.82 -4.23 9.81
C ALA A 133 11.91 -4.21 11.33
#